data_b852e51cb5e8764ea048f8e63f5b0f7f
#
_entry.id   b852e51cb5e8764ea048f8e63f5b0f7f
#
_cell.length_a   1.000
_cell.length_b   1.000
_cell.length_c   1.000
_cell.angle_alpha   90.00
_cell.angle_beta   90.00
_cell.angle_gamma   90.00
#
_symmetry.space_group_name_H-M   'P 1'
#
loop_
_entity.id
_entity.type
_entity.pdbx_description
1 polymer ?
#
loop_
_entity_poly.entity_id
_entity_poly.type
_entity_poly.pdbx_seq_one_letter_code
_entity_poly.pdbx_strand_id
1 'polypeptide(L)'
;MNDSIAPPIAPSAVSACLASELAAGPRLWAFVPCAGVGARAIAAGQQPDLPKQYQSVAGRPLVLHTLAALAGVARLSGTLVGVSAGDRFFQTLPGAWQVAACGGATRADTVLGGLDALTAQGAQEFDWVLVHDAARCLLTPAMVDRLIDACLDDPVGGLLAQPLADTLKSAAVVEGVARVAATLPRSDKWLAQTPQMFRLGPLRLALQAMGAAATDEASAIEAQGLQPRLVVGGAQNFKVTYPEDFALAAAVIESRERERIG
;
A
#
# COMPACT_ATOMS: atom_id res chain seq x y z
N MET A 1 48.54 44.17 -19.65
CA MET A 1 48.15 42.96 -18.89
C MET A 1 46.69 42.66 -19.26
N ASN A 2 46.50 41.64 -20.11
CA ASN A 2 45.16 41.26 -20.58
C ASN A 2 44.76 39.98 -19.82
N ASP A 3 43.96 40.13 -18.77
CA ASP A 3 43.39 38.98 -18.06
C ASP A 3 42.26 38.40 -18.91
N SER A 4 42.59 37.36 -19.64
CA SER A 4 41.60 36.54 -20.38
C SER A 4 40.92 35.60 -19.37
N ILE A 5 39.72 36.00 -18.93
CA ILE A 5 38.85 35.13 -18.13
C ILE A 5 38.33 34.02 -19.04
N ALA A 6 38.72 32.78 -18.74
CA ALA A 6 38.20 31.59 -19.44
C ALA A 6 36.65 31.49 -19.29
N PRO A 7 35.91 31.10 -20.34
CA PRO A 7 34.47 30.95 -20.23
C PRO A 7 34.11 29.85 -19.23
N PRO A 8 32.99 29.96 -18.51
CA PRO A 8 32.53 28.94 -17.54
C PRO A 8 32.32 27.59 -18.26
N ILE A 9 32.84 26.51 -17.67
CA ILE A 9 32.68 25.15 -18.17
C ILE A 9 31.20 24.81 -18.09
N ALA A 10 30.56 24.46 -19.21
CA ALA A 10 29.19 24.00 -19.26
C ALA A 10 29.06 22.69 -18.41
N PRO A 11 28.01 22.55 -17.60
CA PRO A 11 27.81 21.34 -16.82
C PRO A 11 27.71 20.12 -17.74
N SER A 12 28.36 19.00 -17.34
CA SER A 12 28.28 17.76 -18.09
C SER A 12 26.81 17.29 -18.18
N ALA A 13 26.45 16.53 -19.21
CA ALA A 13 25.10 16.00 -19.38
C ALA A 13 24.62 15.22 -18.14
N VAL A 14 25.52 14.56 -17.41
CA VAL A 14 25.26 13.87 -16.14
C VAL A 14 24.92 14.89 -15.03
N SER A 15 25.64 16.02 -14.95
CA SER A 15 25.38 17.07 -13.96
C SER A 15 24.07 17.81 -14.23
N ALA A 16 23.70 17.99 -15.50
CA ALA A 16 22.42 18.57 -15.90
C ALA A 16 21.25 17.62 -15.63
N CYS A 17 21.43 16.31 -15.84
CA CYS A 17 20.44 15.28 -15.51
C CYS A 17 20.20 15.21 -14.00
N LEU A 18 21.26 15.13 -13.19
CA LEU A 18 21.17 15.15 -11.72
C LEU A 18 20.54 16.45 -11.19
N ALA A 19 20.86 17.59 -11.77
CA ALA A 19 20.25 18.86 -11.38
C ALA A 19 18.76 18.93 -11.74
N SER A 20 18.33 18.33 -12.86
CA SER A 20 16.92 18.28 -13.25
C SER A 20 16.13 17.29 -12.37
N GLU A 21 16.72 16.18 -11.96
CA GLU A 21 16.11 15.20 -11.02
C GLU A 21 15.95 15.78 -9.62
N LEU A 22 16.94 16.52 -9.12
CA LEU A 22 16.86 17.23 -7.84
C LEU A 22 15.85 18.39 -7.87
N ALA A 23 15.64 19.00 -9.04
CA ALA A 23 14.65 20.09 -9.21
C ALA A 23 13.20 19.58 -9.33
N ALA A 24 12.99 18.32 -9.71
CA ALA A 24 11.65 17.75 -9.91
C ALA A 24 10.92 17.38 -8.61
N GLY A 25 11.61 17.38 -7.47
CA GLY A 25 11.07 16.94 -6.18
C GLY A 25 10.88 15.41 -6.10
N PRO A 26 10.48 14.90 -4.92
CA PRO A 26 10.29 13.46 -4.73
C PRO A 26 9.08 12.96 -5.51
N ARG A 27 9.24 11.84 -6.20
CA ARG A 27 8.16 11.15 -6.90
C ARG A 27 7.34 10.32 -5.92
N LEU A 28 6.10 10.01 -6.33
CA LEU A 28 5.18 9.16 -5.56
C LEU A 28 4.93 7.86 -6.34
N TRP A 29 5.24 6.75 -5.73
CA TRP A 29 5.06 5.42 -6.29
C TRP A 29 4.00 4.66 -5.50
N ALA A 30 3.13 3.91 -6.17
CA ALA A 30 2.27 2.94 -5.50
C ALA A 30 2.86 1.54 -5.63
N PHE A 31 2.84 0.78 -4.54
CA PHE A 31 3.18 -0.64 -4.53
C PHE A 31 2.02 -1.47 -3.99
N VAL A 32 1.62 -2.49 -4.74
CA VAL A 32 0.53 -3.41 -4.38
C VAL A 32 1.10 -4.82 -4.19
N PRO A 33 1.37 -5.27 -2.94
CA PRO A 33 1.77 -6.65 -2.68
C PRO A 33 0.61 -7.60 -3.02
N CYS A 34 0.84 -8.49 -3.96
CA CYS A 34 -0.17 -9.38 -4.55
C CYS A 34 0.26 -10.86 -4.58
N ALA A 35 1.30 -11.25 -3.83
CA ALA A 35 1.86 -12.60 -3.82
C ALA A 35 1.18 -13.55 -2.81
N GLY A 36 0.28 -13.07 -1.94
CA GLY A 36 -0.37 -13.88 -0.92
C GLY A 36 -1.46 -14.79 -1.47
N VAL A 37 -1.65 -15.97 -0.86
CA VAL A 37 -2.72 -16.92 -1.24
C VAL A 37 -4.09 -16.61 -0.63
N GLY A 38 -4.15 -15.78 0.42
CA GLY A 38 -5.41 -15.33 1.03
C GLY A 38 -6.21 -16.42 1.75
N ALA A 39 -5.53 -17.37 2.43
CA ALA A 39 -6.12 -18.57 3.04
C ALA A 39 -7.37 -18.32 3.91
N ARG A 40 -7.49 -17.20 4.61
CA ARG A 40 -8.65 -16.85 5.46
C ARG A 40 -9.93 -16.54 4.68
N ALA A 41 -9.84 -16.22 3.40
CA ALA A 41 -10.99 -15.93 2.54
C ALA A 41 -11.60 -17.19 1.92
N ILE A 42 -11.06 -18.35 2.25
CA ILE A 42 -11.49 -19.66 1.77
C ILE A 42 -12.44 -20.23 2.82
N ALA A 43 -13.64 -20.62 2.42
CA ALA A 43 -14.54 -21.37 3.28
C ALA A 43 -13.89 -22.70 3.71
N ALA A 44 -14.12 -23.13 4.95
CA ALA A 44 -13.54 -24.36 5.49
C ALA A 44 -13.88 -25.55 4.58
N GLY A 45 -12.84 -26.26 4.12
CA GLY A 45 -12.96 -27.44 3.24
C GLY A 45 -13.00 -27.16 1.74
N GLN A 46 -12.88 -25.91 1.31
CA GLN A 46 -12.75 -25.57 -0.11
C GLN A 46 -11.30 -25.21 -0.44
N GLN A 47 -10.80 -25.68 -1.59
CA GLN A 47 -9.60 -25.13 -2.22
C GLN A 47 -10.06 -24.09 -3.25
N PRO A 48 -9.58 -22.85 -3.21
CA PRO A 48 -9.92 -21.87 -4.21
C PRO A 48 -9.19 -22.21 -5.52
N ASP A 49 -9.90 -22.15 -6.63
CA ASP A 49 -9.30 -22.26 -7.96
C ASP A 49 -8.33 -21.10 -8.25
N LEU A 50 -8.50 -19.96 -7.53
CA LEU A 50 -7.72 -18.75 -7.71
C LEU A 50 -7.37 -18.11 -6.35
N PRO A 51 -6.17 -17.49 -6.20
CA PRO A 51 -5.85 -16.64 -5.06
C PRO A 51 -6.92 -15.56 -4.83
N LYS A 52 -7.16 -15.21 -3.56
CA LYS A 52 -8.21 -14.27 -3.15
C LYS A 52 -8.25 -12.98 -3.96
N GLN A 53 -7.10 -12.37 -4.23
CA GLN A 53 -6.98 -11.11 -4.95
C GLN A 53 -7.44 -11.17 -6.41
N TYR A 54 -7.57 -12.38 -6.97
CA TYR A 54 -8.03 -12.62 -8.34
C TYR A 54 -9.49 -13.07 -8.41
N GLN A 55 -10.12 -13.34 -7.27
CA GLN A 55 -11.55 -13.66 -7.21
C GLN A 55 -12.40 -12.44 -7.57
N SER A 56 -13.56 -12.71 -8.17
CA SER A 56 -14.46 -11.67 -8.68
C SER A 56 -15.23 -10.97 -7.57
N VAL A 57 -15.30 -9.63 -7.63
CA VAL A 57 -16.17 -8.76 -6.85
C VAL A 57 -16.87 -7.83 -7.82
N ALA A 58 -18.19 -7.77 -7.81
CA ALA A 58 -18.99 -6.98 -8.76
C ALA A 58 -18.53 -7.19 -10.23
N GLY A 59 -18.36 -8.45 -10.65
CA GLY A 59 -18.02 -8.83 -12.03
C GLY A 59 -16.56 -8.60 -12.45
N ARG A 60 -15.68 -8.13 -11.54
CA ARG A 60 -14.28 -7.82 -11.85
C ARG A 60 -13.34 -8.39 -10.78
N PRO A 61 -12.15 -8.91 -11.11
CA PRO A 61 -11.16 -9.33 -10.12
C PRO A 61 -10.87 -8.25 -9.07
N LEU A 62 -10.85 -8.66 -7.79
CA LEU A 62 -10.71 -7.77 -6.64
C LEU A 62 -9.55 -6.78 -6.78
N VAL A 63 -8.36 -7.25 -7.18
CA VAL A 63 -7.17 -6.41 -7.36
C VAL A 63 -7.34 -5.34 -8.43
N LEU A 64 -8.15 -5.59 -9.46
CA LEU A 64 -8.36 -4.62 -10.55
C LEU A 64 -9.18 -3.41 -10.10
N HIS A 65 -10.03 -3.53 -9.07
CA HIS A 65 -10.68 -2.36 -8.44
C HIS A 65 -9.64 -1.49 -7.73
N THR A 66 -8.72 -2.11 -6.97
CA THR A 66 -7.59 -1.42 -6.34
C THR A 66 -6.74 -0.68 -7.37
N LEU A 67 -6.35 -1.35 -8.45
CA LEU A 67 -5.52 -0.75 -9.49
C LEU A 67 -6.24 0.37 -10.25
N ALA A 68 -7.55 0.26 -10.45
CA ALA A 68 -8.35 1.33 -11.05
C ALA A 68 -8.41 2.57 -10.16
N ALA A 69 -8.52 2.40 -8.84
CA ALA A 69 -8.48 3.52 -7.90
C ALA A 69 -7.11 4.22 -7.92
N LEU A 70 -6.01 3.48 -7.92
CA LEU A 70 -4.66 4.03 -8.01
C LEU A 70 -4.40 4.73 -9.34
N ALA A 71 -4.87 4.17 -10.46
CA ALA A 71 -4.78 4.81 -11.78
C ALA A 71 -5.54 6.15 -11.88
N GLY A 72 -6.53 6.36 -11.01
CA GLY A 72 -7.26 7.63 -10.88
C GLY A 72 -6.52 8.72 -10.12
N VAL A 73 -5.33 8.43 -9.56
CA VAL A 73 -4.51 9.38 -8.79
C VAL A 73 -3.43 9.96 -9.68
N ALA A 74 -3.66 11.15 -10.23
CA ALA A 74 -2.76 11.79 -11.19
C ALA A 74 -1.36 12.12 -10.63
N ARG A 75 -1.21 12.14 -9.30
CA ARG A 75 0.06 12.46 -8.61
C ARG A 75 1.03 11.26 -8.56
N LEU A 76 0.57 10.04 -8.82
CA LEU A 76 1.42 8.86 -8.84
C LEU A 76 2.28 8.82 -10.10
N SER A 77 3.57 8.63 -9.93
CA SER A 77 4.55 8.46 -11.02
C SER A 77 4.46 7.06 -11.64
N GLY A 78 3.96 6.08 -10.89
CA GLY A 78 3.73 4.72 -11.36
C GLY A 78 3.14 3.83 -10.28
N THR A 79 2.63 2.68 -10.72
CA THR A 79 2.09 1.62 -9.85
C THR A 79 2.79 0.31 -10.18
N LEU A 80 3.37 -0.33 -9.16
CA LEU A 80 3.99 -1.64 -9.26
C LEU A 80 3.14 -2.68 -8.50
N VAL A 81 2.91 -3.83 -9.13
CA VAL A 81 2.25 -4.99 -8.53
C VAL A 81 3.30 -6.06 -8.27
N GLY A 82 3.46 -6.46 -7.00
CA GLY A 82 4.38 -7.54 -6.61
C GLY A 82 3.66 -8.88 -6.56
N VAL A 83 4.01 -9.81 -7.45
CA VAL A 83 3.40 -11.13 -7.57
C VAL A 83 4.36 -12.25 -7.20
N SER A 84 3.84 -13.46 -6.97
CA SER A 84 4.65 -14.65 -6.78
C SER A 84 5.40 -15.04 -8.05
N ALA A 85 6.53 -15.74 -7.91
CA ALA A 85 7.23 -16.31 -9.05
C ALA A 85 6.30 -17.26 -9.83
N GLY A 86 6.26 -17.11 -11.15
CA GLY A 86 5.42 -17.91 -12.04
C GLY A 86 3.94 -17.47 -12.13
N ASP A 87 3.54 -16.42 -11.43
CA ASP A 87 2.20 -15.85 -11.58
C ASP A 87 1.99 -15.32 -13.01
N ARG A 88 0.86 -15.67 -13.62
CA ARG A 88 0.53 -15.30 -14.98
C ARG A 88 -0.74 -14.45 -15.09
N PHE A 89 -1.36 -14.10 -13.99
CA PHE A 89 -2.65 -13.41 -13.99
C PHE A 89 -2.62 -12.09 -14.77
N PHE A 90 -1.55 -11.33 -14.64
CA PHE A 90 -1.43 -10.02 -15.29
C PHE A 90 -0.90 -10.04 -16.73
N GLN A 91 -0.44 -11.20 -17.25
CA GLN A 91 0.24 -11.27 -18.56
C GLN A 91 -0.60 -10.80 -19.74
N THR A 92 -1.91 -10.97 -19.66
CA THR A 92 -2.86 -10.61 -20.73
C THR A 92 -3.74 -9.41 -20.40
N LEU A 93 -3.57 -8.82 -19.22
CA LEU A 93 -4.40 -7.72 -18.74
C LEU A 93 -3.77 -6.37 -19.08
N PRO A 94 -4.44 -5.51 -19.86
CA PRO A 94 -3.98 -4.15 -20.10
C PRO A 94 -4.17 -3.28 -18.85
N GLY A 95 -3.23 -2.36 -18.58
CA GLY A 95 -3.38 -1.41 -17.49
C GLY A 95 -2.16 -0.52 -17.31
N ALA A 96 -2.35 0.57 -16.57
CA ALA A 96 -1.30 1.53 -16.22
C ALA A 96 -0.54 1.08 -14.96
N TRP A 97 -0.04 -0.15 -14.96
CA TRP A 97 0.78 -0.72 -13.89
C TRP A 97 1.91 -1.56 -14.46
N GLN A 98 2.94 -1.74 -13.67
CA GLN A 98 4.02 -2.69 -13.93
C GLN A 98 3.89 -3.89 -12.98
N VAL A 99 4.46 -5.02 -13.35
CA VAL A 99 4.42 -6.27 -12.56
C VAL A 99 5.85 -6.74 -12.29
N ALA A 100 6.12 -7.10 -11.05
CA ALA A 100 7.39 -7.71 -10.66
C ALA A 100 7.13 -9.02 -9.91
N ALA A 101 7.88 -10.08 -10.28
CA ALA A 101 7.90 -11.36 -9.57
C ALA A 101 8.79 -11.24 -8.32
N CYS A 102 8.34 -10.46 -7.33
CA CYS A 102 9.06 -10.12 -6.11
C CYS A 102 8.41 -10.67 -4.83
N GLY A 103 7.46 -11.61 -4.97
CA GLY A 103 6.82 -12.25 -3.83
C GLY A 103 7.82 -13.04 -2.98
N GLY A 104 7.86 -12.74 -1.66
CA GLY A 104 8.67 -13.42 -0.66
C GLY A 104 7.86 -14.33 0.25
N ALA A 105 8.53 -14.90 1.26
CA ALA A 105 7.93 -15.82 2.22
C ALA A 105 6.86 -15.13 3.11
N THR A 106 7.06 -13.85 3.40
CA THR A 106 6.15 -13.02 4.19
C THR A 106 5.67 -11.81 3.38
N ARG A 107 4.67 -11.08 3.95
CA ARG A 107 4.24 -9.81 3.37
C ARG A 107 5.38 -8.77 3.39
N ALA A 108 6.16 -8.72 4.47
CA ALA A 108 7.31 -7.84 4.59
C ALA A 108 8.38 -8.14 3.53
N ASP A 109 8.70 -9.42 3.28
CA ASP A 109 9.64 -9.81 2.22
C ASP A 109 9.12 -9.42 0.83
N THR A 110 7.81 -9.56 0.59
CA THR A 110 7.19 -9.11 -0.67
C THR A 110 7.31 -7.59 -0.83
N VAL A 111 7.13 -6.83 0.24
CA VAL A 111 7.29 -5.37 0.20
C VAL A 111 8.75 -5.00 -0.05
N LEU A 112 9.70 -5.60 0.65
CA LEU A 112 11.14 -5.40 0.41
C LEU A 112 11.51 -5.66 -1.05
N GLY A 113 11.10 -6.80 -1.61
CA GLY A 113 11.33 -7.11 -3.02
C GLY A 113 10.66 -6.10 -3.97
N GLY A 114 9.51 -5.55 -3.58
CA GLY A 114 8.83 -4.47 -4.31
C GLY A 114 9.60 -3.15 -4.29
N LEU A 115 10.20 -2.78 -3.13
CA LEU A 115 11.04 -1.59 -3.02
C LEU A 115 12.31 -1.72 -3.89
N ASP A 116 12.90 -2.90 -3.93
CA ASP A 116 14.06 -3.17 -4.81
C ASP A 116 13.68 -3.10 -6.28
N ALA A 117 12.52 -3.63 -6.66
CA ALA A 117 12.01 -3.55 -8.01
C ALA A 117 11.68 -2.10 -8.43
N LEU A 118 11.12 -1.28 -7.53
CA LEU A 118 10.93 0.16 -7.77
C LEU A 118 12.25 0.89 -7.97
N THR A 119 13.27 0.57 -7.16
CA THR A 119 14.63 1.15 -7.31
C THR A 119 15.23 0.77 -8.66
N ALA A 120 15.07 -0.48 -9.10
CA ALA A 120 15.51 -0.92 -10.43
C ALA A 120 14.79 -0.17 -11.58
N GLN A 121 13.60 0.38 -11.33
CA GLN A 121 12.83 1.22 -12.24
C GLN A 121 13.16 2.72 -12.09
N GLY A 122 14.16 3.05 -11.30
CA GLY A 122 14.65 4.41 -11.12
C GLY A 122 14.06 5.18 -9.94
N ALA A 123 13.27 4.53 -9.05
CA ALA A 123 12.84 5.16 -7.80
C ALA A 123 14.06 5.41 -6.91
N GLN A 124 14.06 6.58 -6.24
CA GLN A 124 15.16 7.04 -5.39
C GLN A 124 14.82 6.85 -3.91
N GLU A 125 15.83 6.78 -3.05
CA GLU A 125 15.67 6.59 -1.61
C GLU A 125 14.77 7.66 -0.94
N PHE A 126 14.75 8.87 -1.50
CA PHE A 126 13.94 9.99 -1.04
C PHE A 126 12.55 10.05 -1.68
N ASP A 127 12.23 9.20 -2.65
CA ASP A 127 10.88 9.09 -3.23
C ASP A 127 9.90 8.53 -2.20
N TRP A 128 8.63 8.84 -2.35
CA TRP A 128 7.56 8.31 -1.53
C TRP A 128 7.01 7.01 -2.12
N VAL A 129 6.77 6.03 -1.27
CA VAL A 129 6.09 4.79 -1.65
C VAL A 129 4.80 4.64 -0.84
N LEU A 130 3.70 4.44 -1.54
CA LEU A 130 2.40 4.12 -0.99
C LEU A 130 2.19 2.61 -1.11
N VAL A 131 2.32 1.88 -0.01
CA VAL A 131 2.06 0.44 0.01
C VAL A 131 0.57 0.20 0.29
N HIS A 132 -0.10 -0.52 -0.62
CA HIS A 132 -1.54 -0.77 -0.52
C HIS A 132 -1.91 -2.23 -0.70
N ASP A 133 -2.69 -2.79 0.23
CA ASP A 133 -3.16 -4.17 0.16
C ASP A 133 -4.09 -4.38 -1.05
N ALA A 134 -3.77 -5.34 -1.91
CA ALA A 134 -4.64 -5.76 -3.03
C ALA A 134 -6.08 -6.08 -2.59
N ALA A 135 -6.26 -6.52 -1.34
CA ALA A 135 -7.54 -6.90 -0.76
C ALA A 135 -8.39 -5.73 -0.21
N ARG A 136 -7.95 -4.48 -0.35
CA ARG A 136 -8.76 -3.28 -0.02
C ARG A 136 -9.29 -2.63 -1.30
N CYS A 137 -10.13 -3.35 -2.00
CA CYS A 137 -10.64 -2.99 -3.33
C CYS A 137 -11.59 -1.78 -3.35
N LEU A 138 -11.94 -1.25 -2.18
CA LEU A 138 -12.83 -0.11 -2.02
C LEU A 138 -12.10 1.22 -1.83
N LEU A 139 -10.78 1.24 -2.02
CA LEU A 139 -9.98 2.45 -2.08
C LEU A 139 -10.57 3.42 -3.10
N THR A 140 -10.47 4.72 -2.82
CA THR A 140 -10.83 5.78 -3.77
C THR A 140 -9.66 6.72 -4.01
N PRO A 141 -9.55 7.37 -5.19
CA PRO A 141 -8.52 8.38 -5.43
C PRO A 141 -8.48 9.46 -4.36
N ALA A 142 -9.66 9.93 -3.91
CA ALA A 142 -9.76 10.96 -2.86
C ALA A 142 -9.15 10.52 -1.51
N MET A 143 -9.20 9.23 -1.17
CA MET A 143 -8.53 8.72 0.04
C MET A 143 -7.01 8.75 -0.12
N VAL A 144 -6.51 8.42 -1.32
CA VAL A 144 -5.06 8.45 -1.63
C VAL A 144 -4.56 9.89 -1.61
N ASP A 145 -5.25 10.81 -2.28
CA ASP A 145 -4.87 12.23 -2.30
C ASP A 145 -4.84 12.83 -0.90
N ARG A 146 -5.82 12.51 -0.05
CA ARG A 146 -5.84 12.94 1.36
C ARG A 146 -4.61 12.45 2.14
N LEU A 147 -4.19 11.20 1.92
CA LEU A 147 -2.97 10.68 2.54
C LEU A 147 -1.72 11.42 2.02
N ILE A 148 -1.64 11.64 0.72
CA ILE A 148 -0.53 12.37 0.11
C ILE A 148 -0.46 13.80 0.67
N ASP A 149 -1.59 14.53 0.71
CA ASP A 149 -1.65 15.89 1.24
C ASP A 149 -1.20 15.97 2.71
N ALA A 150 -1.57 14.95 3.50
CA ALA A 150 -1.19 14.90 4.90
C ALA A 150 0.29 14.56 5.13
N CYS A 151 0.91 13.76 4.26
CA CYS A 151 2.24 13.18 4.49
C CYS A 151 3.36 13.81 3.65
N LEU A 152 3.05 14.56 2.59
CA LEU A 152 4.07 15.06 1.66
C LEU A 152 5.16 15.88 2.35
N ASP A 153 4.76 16.72 3.32
CA ASP A 153 5.62 17.59 4.10
C ASP A 153 5.91 17.03 5.52
N ASP A 154 5.43 15.82 5.83
CA ASP A 154 5.68 15.16 7.11
C ASP A 154 7.07 14.50 7.10
N PRO A 155 7.88 14.64 8.15
CA PRO A 155 9.22 14.06 8.20
C PRO A 155 9.23 12.53 8.26
N VAL A 156 8.14 11.90 8.68
CA VAL A 156 8.02 10.44 8.87
C VAL A 156 7.17 9.81 7.77
N GLY A 157 6.02 10.39 7.47
CA GLY A 157 4.95 9.82 6.66
C GLY A 157 3.81 9.31 7.52
N GLY A 158 2.94 8.46 6.96
CA GLY A 158 1.76 8.02 7.69
C GLY A 158 0.92 6.97 6.96
N LEU A 159 -0.26 6.73 7.51
CA LEU A 159 -1.17 5.72 7.02
C LEU A 159 -2.62 6.18 7.06
N LEU A 160 -3.45 5.61 6.18
CA LEU A 160 -4.89 5.67 6.38
C LEU A 160 -5.26 4.81 7.60
N ALA A 161 -6.12 5.35 8.44
CA ALA A 161 -6.62 4.66 9.62
C ALA A 161 -8.05 5.10 9.96
N GLN A 162 -8.74 4.30 10.75
CA GLN A 162 -10.10 4.60 11.21
C GLN A 162 -10.14 4.56 12.73
N PRO A 163 -10.70 5.59 13.42
CA PRO A 163 -10.99 5.50 14.84
C PRO A 163 -11.87 4.30 15.15
N LEU A 164 -11.56 3.58 16.25
CA LEU A 164 -12.35 2.42 16.64
C LEU A 164 -13.72 2.86 17.16
N ALA A 165 -14.78 2.47 16.46
CA ALA A 165 -16.15 2.83 16.79
C ALA A 165 -16.75 1.93 17.88
N ASP A 166 -16.44 0.63 17.86
CA ASP A 166 -17.03 -0.36 18.76
C ASP A 166 -16.30 -0.46 20.09
N THR A 167 -16.98 -1.03 21.10
CA THR A 167 -16.37 -1.32 22.40
C THR A 167 -15.30 -2.41 22.24
N LEU A 168 -14.06 -2.10 22.60
CA LEU A 168 -12.92 -3.02 22.50
C LEU A 168 -12.90 -3.98 23.69
N LYS A 169 -12.86 -5.28 23.41
CA LYS A 169 -12.73 -6.36 24.39
C LYS A 169 -11.43 -7.10 24.18
N SER A 170 -10.69 -7.37 25.25
CA SER A 170 -9.69 -8.45 25.23
C SER A 170 -10.34 -9.79 25.58
N ALA A 171 -9.79 -10.89 25.05
CA ALA A 171 -10.28 -12.23 25.28
C ALA A 171 -9.25 -13.09 26.03
N ALA A 172 -9.75 -14.03 26.84
CA ALA A 172 -9.00 -15.15 27.36
C ALA A 172 -9.70 -16.45 26.94
N VAL A 173 -8.95 -17.54 26.78
CA VAL A 173 -9.51 -18.87 26.51
C VAL A 173 -9.71 -19.58 27.87
N VAL A 174 -10.95 -19.90 28.20
CA VAL A 174 -11.34 -20.66 29.40
C VAL A 174 -12.07 -21.90 28.93
N GLU A 175 -11.56 -23.08 29.28
CA GLU A 175 -12.13 -24.38 28.90
C GLU A 175 -12.40 -24.52 27.39
N GLY A 176 -11.46 -23.97 26.54
CA GLY A 176 -11.59 -24.01 25.09
C GLY A 176 -12.56 -22.96 24.49
N VAL A 177 -13.17 -22.10 25.32
CA VAL A 177 -14.12 -21.07 24.88
C VAL A 177 -13.50 -19.68 25.08
N ALA A 178 -13.59 -18.83 24.05
CA ALA A 178 -13.19 -17.43 24.16
C ALA A 178 -14.17 -16.68 25.06
N ARG A 179 -13.68 -16.06 26.14
CA ARG A 179 -14.46 -15.25 27.06
C ARG A 179 -13.86 -13.84 27.18
N VAL A 180 -14.67 -12.85 27.52
CA VAL A 180 -14.21 -11.50 27.77
C VAL A 180 -13.29 -11.50 28.99
N ALA A 181 -12.03 -11.09 28.80
CA ALA A 181 -11.07 -10.87 29.90
C ALA A 181 -11.18 -9.42 30.45
N ALA A 182 -11.27 -8.43 29.57
CA ALA A 182 -11.40 -7.03 29.94
C ALA A 182 -12.08 -6.20 28.87
N THR A 183 -12.65 -5.04 29.29
CA THR A 183 -13.02 -3.95 28.38
C THR A 183 -11.90 -2.93 28.35
N LEU A 184 -11.40 -2.62 27.15
CA LEU A 184 -10.28 -1.69 26.97
C LEU A 184 -10.80 -0.32 26.51
N PRO A 185 -10.15 0.80 26.94
CA PRO A 185 -10.45 2.12 26.39
C PRO A 185 -10.25 2.14 24.88
N ARG A 186 -11.16 2.78 24.16
CA ARG A 186 -11.12 2.88 22.69
C ARG A 186 -10.81 4.28 22.16
N SER A 187 -10.85 5.31 23.02
CA SER A 187 -10.73 6.72 22.62
C SER A 187 -9.43 7.08 21.90
N ASP A 188 -8.37 6.29 22.12
CA ASP A 188 -7.05 6.40 21.52
C ASP A 188 -6.71 5.24 20.59
N LYS A 189 -7.67 4.41 20.19
CA LYS A 189 -7.46 3.24 19.34
C LYS A 189 -7.93 3.50 17.92
N TRP A 190 -7.08 3.13 16.98
CA TRP A 190 -7.32 3.24 15.55
C TRP A 190 -7.11 1.90 14.87
N LEU A 191 -7.90 1.63 13.86
CA LEU A 191 -7.73 0.48 12.96
C LEU A 191 -6.85 0.91 11.80
N ALA A 192 -5.63 0.37 11.73
CA ALA A 192 -4.71 0.64 10.63
C ALA A 192 -5.28 0.14 9.31
N GLN A 193 -5.21 0.98 8.30
CA GLN A 193 -5.59 0.68 6.93
C GLN A 193 -4.38 0.89 6.01
N THR A 194 -4.57 0.65 4.72
CA THR A 194 -3.65 1.04 3.66
C THR A 194 -4.40 1.93 2.65
N PRO A 195 -3.70 2.80 1.87
CA PRO A 195 -2.24 2.90 1.75
C PRO A 195 -1.55 3.39 3.01
N GLN A 196 -0.26 2.95 3.14
CA GLN A 196 0.70 3.50 4.07
C GLN A 196 1.81 4.15 3.26
N MET A 197 2.18 5.38 3.57
CA MET A 197 3.06 6.24 2.77
C MET A 197 4.30 6.61 3.55
N PHE A 198 5.46 6.17 3.05
CA PHE A 198 6.77 6.40 3.65
C PHE A 198 7.83 6.68 2.58
N ARG A 199 8.94 7.29 2.95
CA ARG A 199 10.13 7.39 2.09
C ARG A 199 10.69 6.00 1.83
N LEU A 200 11.10 5.73 0.59
CA LEU A 200 11.56 4.41 0.14
C LEU A 200 12.75 3.90 0.98
N GLY A 201 13.78 4.72 1.17
CA GLY A 201 14.98 4.34 1.93
C GLY A 201 14.70 4.03 3.40
N PRO A 202 14.12 4.96 4.16
CA PRO A 202 13.72 4.70 5.54
C PRO A 202 12.82 3.47 5.72
N LEU A 203 11.83 3.28 4.84
CA LEU A 203 10.95 2.11 4.87
C LEU A 203 11.73 0.81 4.64
N ARG A 204 12.63 0.78 3.66
CA ARG A 204 13.49 -0.38 3.38
C ARG A 204 14.31 -0.76 4.62
N LEU A 205 15.01 0.19 5.21
CA LEU A 205 15.83 -0.04 6.41
C LEU A 205 14.99 -0.55 7.59
N ALA A 206 13.83 0.03 7.82
CA ALA A 206 12.93 -0.37 8.90
C ALA A 206 12.43 -1.81 8.71
N LEU A 207 11.99 -2.18 7.50
CA LEU A 207 11.54 -3.54 7.19
C LEU A 207 12.67 -4.56 7.26
N GLN A 208 13.88 -4.22 6.81
CA GLN A 208 15.06 -5.08 6.94
C GLN A 208 15.42 -5.35 8.40
N ALA A 209 15.35 -4.32 9.25
CA ALA A 209 15.64 -4.47 10.68
C ALA A 209 14.60 -5.30 11.43
N MET A 210 13.31 -5.19 11.06
CA MET A 210 12.22 -5.89 11.75
C MET A 210 11.93 -7.27 11.17
N GLY A 211 12.17 -7.48 9.89
CA GLY A 211 11.95 -8.74 9.18
C GLY A 211 10.50 -9.23 9.27
N ALA A 212 10.33 -10.53 9.52
CA ALA A 212 9.01 -11.18 9.59
C ALA A 212 8.11 -10.70 10.75
N ALA A 213 8.66 -9.96 11.73
CA ALA A 213 7.88 -9.40 12.84
C ALA A 213 7.06 -8.17 12.42
N ALA A 214 7.37 -7.54 11.27
CA ALA A 214 6.60 -6.42 10.75
C ALA A 214 5.18 -6.85 10.36
N THR A 215 4.19 -6.30 11.03
CA THR A 215 2.77 -6.55 10.73
C THR A 215 2.27 -5.71 9.56
N ASP A 216 2.81 -4.51 9.44
CA ASP A 216 2.60 -3.55 8.35
C ASP A 216 3.81 -2.60 8.26
N GLU A 217 3.78 -1.63 7.35
CA GLU A 217 4.87 -0.67 7.15
C GLU A 217 5.01 0.27 8.36
N ALA A 218 3.88 0.70 8.94
CA ALA A 218 3.87 1.59 10.09
C ALA A 218 4.56 0.95 11.30
N SER A 219 4.29 -0.33 11.59
CA SER A 219 4.94 -1.05 12.71
C SER A 219 6.46 -1.14 12.57
N ALA A 220 6.96 -1.26 11.33
CA ALA A 220 8.41 -1.24 11.08
C ALA A 220 9.03 0.14 11.34
N ILE A 221 8.35 1.22 10.95
CA ILE A 221 8.76 2.61 11.21
C ILE A 221 8.68 2.93 12.71
N GLU A 222 7.62 2.48 13.40
CA GLU A 222 7.46 2.63 14.86
C GLU A 222 8.59 1.95 15.63
N ALA A 223 9.05 0.78 15.17
CA ALA A 223 10.18 0.07 15.76
C ALA A 223 11.51 0.86 15.67
N GLN A 224 11.61 1.88 14.80
CA GLN A 224 12.73 2.81 14.73
C GLN A 224 12.55 4.03 15.66
N GLY A 225 11.52 4.03 16.52
CA GLY A 225 11.23 5.15 17.43
C GLY A 225 10.52 6.34 16.76
N LEU A 226 10.03 6.16 15.54
CA LEU A 226 9.31 7.20 14.79
C LEU A 226 7.79 7.06 15.00
N GLN A 227 7.04 8.13 14.74
CA GLN A 227 5.59 8.18 14.93
C GLN A 227 4.88 8.51 13.62
N PRO A 228 4.40 7.51 12.87
CA PRO A 228 3.62 7.71 11.65
C PRO A 228 2.34 8.50 11.89
N ARG A 229 1.99 9.38 10.95
CA ARG A 229 0.76 10.17 11.01
C ARG A 229 -0.47 9.29 10.75
N LEU A 230 -1.50 9.40 11.60
CA LEU A 230 -2.81 8.80 11.38
C LEU A 230 -3.67 9.73 10.53
N VAL A 231 -4.07 9.29 9.34
CA VAL A 231 -4.92 10.04 8.42
C VAL A 231 -6.25 9.33 8.29
N VAL A 232 -7.36 10.06 8.46
CA VAL A 232 -8.69 9.45 8.43
C VAL A 232 -8.97 8.80 7.09
N GLY A 233 -9.10 7.48 7.10
CA GLY A 233 -9.50 6.65 5.96
C GLY A 233 -11.02 6.58 5.83
N GLY A 234 -11.61 5.44 6.10
CA GLY A 234 -13.07 5.27 6.07
C GLY A 234 -13.49 3.83 6.31
N ALA A 235 -14.71 3.65 6.83
CA ALA A 235 -15.28 2.33 7.09
C ALA A 235 -15.35 1.47 5.80
N GLN A 236 -15.60 2.12 4.66
CA GLN A 236 -15.65 1.42 3.38
C GLN A 236 -14.29 0.94 2.88
N ASN A 237 -13.16 1.44 3.41
CA ASN A 237 -11.83 0.94 3.04
C ASN A 237 -11.43 -0.30 3.87
N PHE A 238 -12.39 -1.20 4.12
CA PHE A 238 -12.13 -2.45 4.82
C PHE A 238 -11.35 -3.44 3.93
N LYS A 239 -10.69 -4.38 4.56
CA LYS A 239 -9.95 -5.45 3.88
C LYS A 239 -10.86 -6.65 3.70
N VAL A 240 -11.13 -7.03 2.48
CA VAL A 240 -11.79 -8.32 2.17
C VAL A 240 -10.93 -9.44 2.74
N THR A 241 -11.40 -10.07 3.82
CA THR A 241 -10.64 -11.06 4.59
C THR A 241 -11.38 -12.39 4.68
N TYR A 242 -12.70 -12.33 4.83
CA TYR A 242 -13.60 -13.48 4.98
C TYR A 242 -14.53 -13.62 3.76
N PRO A 243 -15.14 -14.80 3.54
CA PRO A 243 -16.06 -15.00 2.42
C PRO A 243 -17.21 -14.01 2.36
N GLU A 244 -17.79 -13.62 3.48
CA GLU A 244 -18.89 -12.65 3.58
C GLU A 244 -18.49 -11.23 3.14
N ASP A 245 -17.21 -10.88 3.23
CA ASP A 245 -16.73 -9.53 2.84
C ASP A 245 -16.86 -9.30 1.33
N PHE A 246 -16.88 -10.34 0.52
CA PHE A 246 -17.04 -10.22 -0.94
C PHE A 246 -18.40 -9.64 -1.31
N ALA A 247 -19.47 -10.12 -0.68
CA ALA A 247 -20.81 -9.61 -0.91
C ALA A 247 -20.94 -8.14 -0.46
N LEU A 248 -20.35 -7.80 0.69
CA LEU A 248 -20.33 -6.44 1.19
C LEU A 248 -19.55 -5.51 0.26
N ALA A 249 -18.39 -5.94 -0.22
CA ALA A 249 -17.58 -5.16 -1.16
C ALA A 249 -18.32 -4.94 -2.49
N ALA A 250 -18.98 -5.96 -3.03
CA ALA A 250 -19.78 -5.86 -4.24
C ALA A 250 -20.91 -4.83 -4.08
N ALA A 251 -21.68 -4.89 -2.98
CA ALA A 251 -22.77 -3.94 -2.72
C ALA A 251 -22.28 -2.49 -2.65
N VAL A 252 -21.10 -2.22 -2.05
CA VAL A 252 -20.50 -0.88 -2.01
C VAL A 252 -20.09 -0.41 -3.41
N ILE A 253 -19.47 -1.27 -4.21
CA ILE A 253 -19.05 -0.92 -5.57
C ILE A 253 -20.27 -0.59 -6.43
N GLU A 254 -21.29 -1.44 -6.44
CA GLU A 254 -22.54 -1.24 -7.18
C GLU A 254 -23.27 0.04 -6.75
N SER A 255 -23.29 0.37 -5.46
CA SER A 255 -23.85 1.64 -4.97
C SER A 255 -23.12 2.85 -5.55
N ARG A 256 -21.79 2.83 -5.52
CA ARG A 256 -20.97 3.92 -6.09
C ARG A 256 -21.13 4.06 -7.62
N GLU A 257 -21.34 2.97 -8.32
CA GLU A 257 -21.60 3.00 -9.77
C GLU A 257 -22.95 3.63 -10.08
N ARG A 258 -23.99 3.29 -9.33
CA ARG A 258 -25.32 3.92 -9.47
C ARG A 258 -25.28 5.44 -9.22
N GLU A 259 -24.55 5.90 -8.21
CA GLU A 259 -24.38 7.32 -7.89
C GLU A 259 -23.63 8.13 -8.98
N ARG A 260 -22.86 7.45 -9.84
CA ARG A 260 -22.13 8.09 -10.96
C ARG A 260 -22.98 8.26 -12.21
N ILE A 261 -24.05 7.50 -12.34
CA ILE A 261 -24.91 7.44 -13.53
C ILE A 261 -26.16 8.32 -13.35
N GLY A 262 -26.58 8.57 -12.11
CA GLY A 262 -27.69 9.46 -11.76
C GLY A 262 -27.26 10.88 -11.53
#